data_d541ec46c665e47feb648182cd17e9df
#
_entry.id   d541ec46c665e47feb648182cd17e9df
#
_cell.length_a   1.000
_cell.length_b   1.000
_cell.length_c   1.000
_cell.angle_alpha   90.00
_cell.angle_beta   90.00
_cell.angle_gamma   90.00
#
_symmetry.space_group_name_H-M   'P 1'
#
loop_
_entity.id
_entity.type
_entity.pdbx_description
1 polymer ?
#
loop_
_entity_poly.entity_id
_entity_poly.type
_entity_poly.pdbx_seq_one_letter_code
_entity_poly.pdbx_strand_id
1 'polypeptide(L)'
;MREAKVKEVCRSCGAPGFQIFPRIYQKIICLRSASFSCQKHSESHQRTPLENFDYIIVGAGSAGCVLAERLSVSGRFKVLVLEAGGRGWSPWIALPLGYGKTFFDPKLNWKYETEPEEALAGRAGYWPRGKVVGGSGAINALVYARGLPRDFDDWEAAGANGWNWDTVRRTYETMETRLGKNGERKGSGPLHVQDVSDQIHPVNRFFFAAAEELGLPRTESINGPDNEGATAYQINTSGGMRMHSSRAFLKPALKRANVTLMTGVQAERIIFEGTRAVAIQVMYEGKTQTLRAGREIILSTGSVTSPRLLQLSGIGPVELLKSHGITPLMDAPHVGGNLQDHLGISYNFRATKPTLNNVLRPLTGKLRVALQYVLARRGPLALSVNQCGGYFRSSQDKTQPDQQLYFNPVTYTTTPNGKRTVVQPDPFPGFIIGFQPTRPTSRGRIDISSSDPFAAPRICPNSLATAEDQEQVVAGGRLCQRLISTTALNELVASTMDPDVRGMNDDEILADFRARCGTVFHPVGTCRMGQTAQDSVVSPRLQVHGIQGLRVVDASVFPNLTSGNTNAPTMMLAHRAADLILEDA
;
A
#
# COMPACT_ATOMS: atom_id res chain seq x y z
N MET A 1 44.88 22.24 11.27
CA MET A 1 44.65 23.11 10.08
C MET A 1 43.18 23.21 9.64
N ARG A 2 42.19 22.61 10.31
CA ARG A 2 40.75 22.78 9.99
C ARG A 2 39.99 23.72 10.94
N GLU A 3 40.55 24.07 12.08
CA GLU A 3 39.96 25.04 13.02
C GLU A 3 40.26 26.51 12.69
N ALA A 4 41.31 26.79 11.94
CA ALA A 4 41.66 28.18 11.56
C ALA A 4 40.73 28.78 10.46
N LYS A 5 40.11 27.93 9.60
CA LYS A 5 39.25 28.40 8.51
C LYS A 5 37.81 28.75 8.94
N VAL A 6 37.37 28.32 10.11
CA VAL A 6 36.01 28.63 10.61
C VAL A 6 35.92 29.97 11.32
N LYS A 7 37.07 30.47 11.82
CA LYS A 7 37.11 31.81 12.49
C LYS A 7 37.15 32.99 11.53
N GLU A 8 37.50 32.77 10.28
CA GLU A 8 37.63 33.88 9.29
C GLU A 8 36.32 34.22 8.58
N VAL A 9 35.37 33.31 8.53
CA VAL A 9 34.05 33.51 7.89
C VAL A 9 33.08 34.31 8.82
N CYS A 10 33.32 34.35 10.12
CA CYS A 10 32.45 35.06 11.07
C CYS A 10 32.77 36.55 11.27
N ARG A 11 33.79 37.08 10.60
CA ARG A 11 34.17 38.50 10.76
C ARG A 11 33.64 39.46 9.70
N SER A 12 32.95 38.96 8.68
CA SER A 12 32.48 39.79 7.56
C SER A 12 30.97 40.16 7.56
N CYS A 13 30.18 39.70 8.55
CA CYS A 13 28.77 40.07 8.65
C CYS A 13 28.52 40.88 9.94
N GLY A 14 28.66 42.18 9.85
CA GLY A 14 28.31 43.12 10.91
C GLY A 14 26.80 43.27 11.05
N ALA A 15 26.20 42.55 12.01
CA ALA A 15 24.85 42.82 12.51
C ALA A 15 24.81 42.58 14.02
N PRO A 16 24.38 43.57 14.85
CA PRO A 16 24.29 43.40 16.29
C PRO A 16 22.97 42.76 16.67
N GLY A 17 23.02 41.76 17.55
CA GLY A 17 21.87 41.27 18.31
C GLY A 17 21.45 39.86 18.07
N PHE A 18 22.20 38.86 18.58
CA PHE A 18 21.65 37.53 18.87
C PHE A 18 22.54 36.81 19.90
N GLN A 19 22.26 37.02 21.18
CA GLN A 19 22.95 36.32 22.30
C GLN A 19 22.11 35.22 22.98
N ILE A 20 21.25 34.49 22.26
CA ILE A 20 20.40 33.46 22.90
C ILE A 20 20.60 32.05 22.31
N PHE A 21 21.44 31.86 21.29
CA PHE A 21 21.53 30.54 20.58
C PHE A 21 22.71 29.58 20.88
N PRO A 22 23.64 29.80 21.82
CA PRO A 22 24.73 28.86 22.04
C PRO A 22 24.36 27.58 22.85
N ARG A 23 23.33 27.63 23.70
CA ARG A 23 23.03 26.52 24.62
C ARG A 23 22.23 25.36 24.03
N ILE A 24 21.44 25.61 23.00
CA ILE A 24 20.64 24.55 22.35
C ILE A 24 21.49 23.75 21.34
N TYR A 25 22.43 24.41 20.66
CA TYR A 25 23.33 23.76 19.70
C TYR A 25 24.36 22.83 20.39
N GLN A 26 24.86 23.21 21.57
CA GLN A 26 25.75 22.35 22.34
C GLN A 26 25.07 21.11 22.91
N LYS A 27 23.78 21.15 23.26
CA LYS A 27 23.05 19.95 23.69
C LYS A 27 22.76 18.97 22.56
N ILE A 28 22.61 19.44 21.34
CA ILE A 28 22.41 18.56 20.16
C ILE A 28 23.74 17.90 19.75
N ILE A 29 24.87 18.57 19.95
CA ILE A 29 26.20 18.00 19.66
C ILE A 29 26.65 17.05 20.79
N CYS A 30 26.34 17.33 22.06
CA CYS A 30 26.66 16.43 23.18
C CYS A 30 25.85 15.12 23.20
N LEU A 31 24.67 15.06 22.58
CA LEU A 31 23.94 13.80 22.39
C LEU A 31 24.49 12.92 21.25
N ARG A 32 25.47 13.43 20.49
CA ARG A 32 26.20 12.66 19.46
C ARG A 32 27.58 12.15 19.91
N SER A 33 28.06 12.55 21.08
CA SER A 33 29.40 12.18 21.59
C SER A 33 29.38 11.17 22.73
N ALA A 34 28.26 10.54 23.02
CA ALA A 34 28.25 9.32 23.84
C ALA A 34 28.73 8.16 22.96
N SER A 35 30.06 7.99 22.97
CA SER A 35 30.84 6.78 22.70
C SER A 35 30.14 5.69 21.85
N PHE A 36 30.24 5.81 20.53
CA PHE A 36 30.45 4.65 19.68
C PHE A 36 31.94 4.65 19.27
N SER A 37 32.75 3.89 19.97
CA SER A 37 34.06 3.46 19.47
C SER A 37 33.75 2.64 18.21
N CYS A 38 33.99 3.24 17.05
CA CYS A 38 33.99 2.55 15.79
C CYS A 38 35.22 1.65 15.74
N GLN A 39 35.14 0.47 16.34
CA GLN A 39 36.02 -0.61 15.93
C GLN A 39 35.65 -0.90 14.47
N LYS A 40 36.52 -0.44 13.57
CA LYS A 40 36.58 -0.97 12.21
C LYS A 40 36.92 -2.47 12.31
N HIS A 41 35.91 -3.29 12.45
CA HIS A 41 36.02 -4.66 12.04
C HIS A 41 36.08 -4.62 10.51
N SER A 42 37.27 -4.77 9.99
CA SER A 42 37.49 -5.30 8.64
C SER A 42 37.02 -6.75 8.70
N GLU A 43 35.73 -6.97 8.61
CA GLU A 43 35.21 -8.30 8.30
C GLU A 43 35.66 -8.61 6.88
N SER A 44 36.72 -9.43 6.80
CA SER A 44 37.01 -10.20 5.62
C SER A 44 35.71 -10.87 5.22
N HIS A 45 35.19 -10.55 4.02
CA HIS A 45 34.08 -11.28 3.40
C HIS A 45 34.53 -12.72 3.16
N GLN A 46 34.55 -13.52 4.22
CA GLN A 46 34.47 -14.96 4.07
C GLN A 46 33.19 -15.25 3.32
N ARG A 47 33.31 -15.81 2.12
CA ARG A 47 32.19 -16.41 1.37
C ARG A 47 31.57 -17.42 2.32
N THR A 48 30.46 -17.02 2.95
CA THR A 48 29.61 -17.97 3.67
C THR A 48 29.18 -19.01 2.63
N PRO A 49 29.39 -20.32 2.86
CA PRO A 49 28.80 -21.34 2.00
C PRO A 49 27.32 -21.01 1.86
N LEU A 50 26.77 -21.13 0.66
CA LEU A 50 25.32 -20.93 0.40
C LEU A 50 24.58 -21.85 1.39
N GLU A 51 24.12 -21.26 2.50
CA GLU A 51 23.34 -22.00 3.51
C GLU A 51 22.08 -22.53 2.83
N ASN A 52 21.74 -23.78 3.09
CA ASN A 52 20.48 -24.34 2.63
C ASN A 52 19.35 -23.71 3.45
N PHE A 53 18.50 -22.93 2.81
CA PHE A 53 17.27 -22.41 3.40
C PHE A 53 16.11 -23.34 3.13
N ASP A 54 15.26 -23.58 4.12
CA ASP A 54 14.02 -24.34 3.92
C ASP A 54 13.06 -23.57 3.01
N TYR A 55 12.84 -22.31 3.32
CA TYR A 55 11.96 -21.42 2.57
C TYR A 55 12.71 -20.20 2.05
N ILE A 56 12.47 -19.85 0.78
CA ILE A 56 12.90 -18.59 0.17
C ILE A 56 11.66 -17.76 -0.14
N ILE A 57 11.48 -16.65 0.59
CA ILE A 57 10.41 -15.68 0.38
C ILE A 57 10.94 -14.58 -0.54
N VAL A 58 10.34 -14.44 -1.72
CA VAL A 58 10.72 -13.44 -2.71
C VAL A 58 9.81 -12.22 -2.56
N GLY A 59 10.37 -11.13 -2.05
CA GLY A 59 9.69 -9.89 -1.72
C GLY A 59 9.43 -9.72 -0.23
N ALA A 60 10.05 -8.70 0.39
CA ALA A 60 9.80 -8.29 1.78
C ALA A 60 8.67 -7.24 1.86
N GLY A 61 7.61 -7.42 1.09
CA GLY A 61 6.41 -6.58 1.08
C GLY A 61 5.45 -6.87 2.24
N SER A 62 4.18 -6.48 2.07
CA SER A 62 3.13 -6.68 3.08
C SER A 62 2.97 -8.15 3.46
N ALA A 63 2.93 -9.04 2.48
CA ALA A 63 2.80 -10.48 2.71
C ALA A 63 4.11 -11.13 3.19
N GLY A 64 5.22 -10.88 2.49
CA GLY A 64 6.50 -11.55 2.79
C GLY A 64 7.02 -11.27 4.20
N CYS A 65 6.76 -10.09 4.75
CA CYS A 65 7.09 -9.78 6.14
C CYS A 65 6.30 -10.63 7.15
N VAL A 66 5.02 -10.91 6.88
CA VAL A 66 4.17 -11.76 7.71
C VAL A 66 4.63 -13.21 7.64
N LEU A 67 4.88 -13.71 6.42
CA LEU A 67 5.39 -15.07 6.20
C LEU A 67 6.72 -15.30 6.92
N ALA A 68 7.66 -14.35 6.82
CA ALA A 68 8.95 -14.45 7.49
C ALA A 68 8.82 -14.61 9.01
N GLU A 69 7.89 -13.89 9.62
CA GLU A 69 7.59 -14.00 11.04
C GLU A 69 6.99 -15.38 11.37
N ARG A 70 5.93 -15.75 10.68
CA ARG A 70 5.14 -16.95 10.98
C ARG A 70 5.92 -18.24 10.75
N LEU A 71 6.62 -18.36 9.62
CA LEU A 71 7.38 -19.58 9.27
C LEU A 71 8.62 -19.77 10.14
N SER A 72 9.14 -18.72 10.76
CA SER A 72 10.35 -18.79 11.57
C SER A 72 10.12 -18.92 13.07
N VAL A 73 8.89 -18.72 13.56
CA VAL A 73 8.61 -18.61 15.02
C VAL A 73 8.97 -19.86 15.80
N SER A 74 8.80 -21.05 15.20
CA SER A 74 9.13 -22.33 15.84
C SER A 74 10.64 -22.60 15.97
N GLY A 75 11.50 -21.85 15.25
CA GLY A 75 12.93 -22.13 15.13
C GLY A 75 13.28 -23.33 14.24
N ARG A 76 12.29 -24.12 13.80
CA ARG A 76 12.46 -25.36 13.02
C ARG A 76 13.01 -25.09 11.60
N PHE A 77 12.59 -24.01 10.96
CA PHE A 77 12.86 -23.71 9.56
C PHE A 77 13.80 -22.51 9.40
N LYS A 78 14.76 -22.61 8.48
CA LYS A 78 15.60 -21.51 8.03
C LYS A 78 14.88 -20.74 6.91
N VAL A 79 14.66 -19.45 7.10
CA VAL A 79 13.90 -18.60 6.18
C VAL A 79 14.80 -17.52 5.60
N LEU A 80 14.90 -17.47 4.28
CA LEU A 80 15.54 -16.39 3.54
C LEU A 80 14.47 -15.45 2.97
N VAL A 81 14.63 -14.16 3.19
CA VAL A 81 13.76 -13.12 2.62
C VAL A 81 14.58 -12.28 1.66
N LEU A 82 14.13 -12.15 0.42
CA LEU A 82 14.75 -11.36 -0.63
C LEU A 82 13.94 -10.07 -0.88
N GLU A 83 14.62 -8.93 -1.01
CA GLU A 83 13.99 -7.64 -1.32
C GLU A 83 14.81 -6.88 -2.36
N ALA A 84 14.13 -6.43 -3.43
CA ALA A 84 14.77 -5.67 -4.50
C ALA A 84 15.20 -4.26 -4.06
N GLY A 85 14.44 -3.66 -3.16
CA GLY A 85 14.74 -2.35 -2.58
C GLY A 85 15.69 -2.40 -1.39
N GLY A 86 15.87 -1.24 -0.76
CA GLY A 86 16.69 -1.10 0.45
C GLY A 86 15.89 -1.35 1.74
N ARG A 87 16.59 -1.27 2.88
CA ARG A 87 16.03 -1.47 4.24
C ARG A 87 15.00 -0.42 4.69
N GLY A 88 14.74 0.61 3.91
CA GLY A 88 13.70 1.61 4.24
C GLY A 88 14.11 2.58 5.37
N TRP A 89 15.38 2.89 5.51
CA TRP A 89 15.88 3.89 6.46
C TRP A 89 15.52 5.31 6.00
N SER A 90 14.25 5.66 6.10
CA SER A 90 13.76 7.00 5.76
C SER A 90 12.81 7.48 6.86
N PRO A 91 13.00 8.69 7.41
CA PRO A 91 12.05 9.26 8.36
C PRO A 91 10.67 9.44 7.74
N TRP A 92 10.57 9.62 6.42
CA TRP A 92 9.31 9.75 5.71
C TRP A 92 8.48 8.49 5.67
N ILE A 93 9.10 7.30 5.79
CA ILE A 93 8.38 6.04 5.99
C ILE A 93 7.83 5.95 7.41
N ALA A 94 8.60 6.36 8.42
CA ALA A 94 8.16 6.28 9.82
C ALA A 94 7.02 7.25 10.13
N LEU A 95 7.02 8.43 9.50
CA LEU A 95 5.99 9.45 9.65
C LEU A 95 4.72 9.07 8.87
N PRO A 96 3.53 9.00 9.51
CA PRO A 96 2.27 8.73 8.80
C PRO A 96 2.02 9.66 7.61
N LEU A 97 2.11 10.96 7.80
CA LEU A 97 1.94 11.95 6.73
C LEU A 97 3.09 11.94 5.70
N GLY A 98 4.21 11.26 6.01
CA GLY A 98 5.42 11.24 5.18
C GLY A 98 5.25 10.56 3.83
N TYR A 99 4.17 9.80 3.59
CA TYR A 99 3.94 9.12 2.33
C TYR A 99 3.93 10.07 1.11
N GLY A 100 3.49 11.32 1.26
CA GLY A 100 3.56 12.32 0.20
C GLY A 100 4.99 12.62 -0.29
N LYS A 101 6.03 12.27 0.50
CA LYS A 101 7.45 12.37 0.09
C LYS A 101 7.98 11.07 -0.51
N THR A 102 7.41 9.93 -0.18
CA THR A 102 7.84 8.61 -0.68
C THR A 102 7.16 8.25 -2.01
N PHE A 103 6.03 8.86 -2.31
CA PHE A 103 5.16 8.54 -3.43
C PHE A 103 5.85 8.66 -4.81
N PHE A 104 6.78 9.59 -4.96
CA PHE A 104 7.54 9.80 -6.20
C PHE A 104 9.05 9.53 -6.05
N ASP A 105 9.49 9.00 -4.89
CA ASP A 105 10.92 8.73 -4.66
C ASP A 105 11.35 7.45 -5.38
N PRO A 106 12.21 7.52 -6.42
CA PRO A 106 12.63 6.34 -7.19
C PRO A 106 13.48 5.35 -6.38
N LYS A 107 13.98 5.76 -5.20
CA LYS A 107 14.70 4.85 -4.30
C LYS A 107 13.76 3.94 -3.50
N LEU A 108 12.49 4.35 -3.36
CA LEU A 108 11.48 3.67 -2.53
C LEU A 108 10.30 3.13 -3.35
N ASN A 109 10.27 3.44 -4.66
CA ASN A 109 9.11 3.19 -5.50
C ASN A 109 9.53 2.72 -6.90
N TRP A 110 8.87 1.69 -7.42
CA TRP A 110 9.05 1.17 -8.77
C TRP A 110 8.60 2.15 -9.85
N LYS A 111 7.58 2.97 -9.55
CA LYS A 111 7.03 4.00 -10.45
C LYS A 111 6.53 3.41 -11.78
N TYR A 112 5.77 2.34 -11.72
CA TYR A 112 5.15 1.78 -12.93
C TYR A 112 4.16 2.76 -13.56
N GLU A 113 3.92 2.57 -14.84
CA GLU A 113 2.89 3.24 -15.63
C GLU A 113 2.09 2.17 -16.37
N THR A 114 0.78 2.42 -16.56
CA THR A 114 -0.06 1.54 -17.38
C THR A 114 0.13 1.85 -18.86
N GLU A 115 -0.30 0.92 -19.73
CA GLU A 115 -0.57 1.26 -21.12
C GLU A 115 -1.67 2.34 -21.17
N PRO A 116 -1.68 3.21 -22.19
CA PRO A 116 -2.77 4.15 -22.41
C PRO A 116 -4.11 3.43 -22.59
N GLU A 117 -5.17 3.92 -21.96
CA GLU A 117 -6.51 3.34 -22.02
C GLU A 117 -7.49 4.26 -22.72
N GLU A 118 -8.15 3.79 -23.78
CA GLU A 118 -9.14 4.56 -24.53
C GLU A 118 -10.32 4.98 -23.61
N ALA A 119 -10.79 4.07 -22.76
CA ALA A 119 -11.83 4.34 -21.78
C ALA A 119 -11.47 5.46 -20.77
N LEU A 120 -10.20 5.78 -20.64
CA LEU A 120 -9.68 6.86 -19.79
C LEU A 120 -9.14 8.04 -20.64
N ALA A 121 -9.76 8.31 -21.77
CA ALA A 121 -9.38 9.39 -22.70
C ALA A 121 -7.93 9.29 -23.19
N GLY A 122 -7.43 8.08 -23.43
CA GLY A 122 -6.07 7.82 -23.93
C GLY A 122 -4.96 8.04 -22.89
N ARG A 123 -5.30 8.18 -21.59
CA ARG A 123 -4.31 8.43 -20.53
C ARG A 123 -3.65 7.15 -20.03
N ALA A 124 -2.37 7.23 -19.73
CA ALA A 124 -1.65 6.25 -18.94
C ALA A 124 -1.78 6.58 -17.45
N GLY A 125 -1.92 5.56 -16.61
CA GLY A 125 -2.02 5.70 -15.17
C GLY A 125 -0.67 5.54 -14.47
N TYR A 126 -0.34 6.40 -13.50
CA TYR A 126 0.83 6.24 -12.64
C TYR A 126 0.54 5.23 -11.53
N TRP A 127 1.33 4.15 -11.46
CA TRP A 127 1.16 3.03 -10.53
C TRP A 127 2.33 2.89 -9.55
N PRO A 128 2.36 3.62 -8.43
CA PRO A 128 3.39 3.49 -7.41
C PRO A 128 3.33 2.13 -6.72
N ARG A 129 4.47 1.44 -6.66
CA ARG A 129 4.66 0.20 -5.89
C ARG A 129 5.93 0.30 -5.06
N GLY A 130 5.85 -0.10 -3.80
CA GLY A 130 7.00 0.00 -2.90
C GLY A 130 8.18 -0.87 -3.36
N LYS A 131 9.37 -0.25 -3.46
CA LYS A 131 10.68 -0.89 -3.69
C LYS A 131 11.52 -0.74 -2.43
N VAL A 132 11.08 -1.40 -1.38
CA VAL A 132 11.62 -1.21 -0.03
C VAL A 132 11.09 -2.28 0.91
N VAL A 133 11.83 -2.61 1.95
CA VAL A 133 11.36 -3.51 3.03
C VAL A 133 10.07 -2.96 3.66
N GLY A 134 9.02 -3.74 3.64
CA GLY A 134 7.64 -3.36 3.94
C GLY A 134 6.77 -3.10 2.70
N GLY A 135 7.39 -3.07 1.50
CA GLY A 135 6.70 -2.94 0.22
C GLY A 135 5.80 -1.72 0.12
N SER A 136 4.68 -1.86 -0.60
CA SER A 136 3.67 -0.78 -0.74
C SER A 136 3.05 -0.37 0.60
N GLY A 137 2.98 -1.27 1.60
CA GLY A 137 2.55 -0.95 2.97
C GLY A 137 3.45 0.07 3.68
N ALA A 138 4.73 0.19 3.29
CA ALA A 138 5.65 1.19 3.84
C ALA A 138 5.42 2.61 3.28
N ILE A 139 4.77 2.74 2.13
CA ILE A 139 4.58 4.02 1.41
C ILE A 139 3.11 4.39 1.16
N ASN A 140 2.15 3.62 1.66
CA ASN A 140 0.71 3.86 1.49
C ASN A 140 0.16 4.98 2.41
N ALA A 141 -1.13 5.32 2.23
CA ALA A 141 -1.83 6.33 3.03
C ALA A 141 -2.42 5.81 4.36
N LEU A 142 -2.08 4.58 4.79
CA LEU A 142 -2.37 4.01 6.12
C LEU A 142 -3.81 3.62 6.44
N VAL A 143 -4.81 3.99 5.65
CA VAL A 143 -6.21 3.60 5.95
C VAL A 143 -6.28 2.09 6.16
N TYR A 144 -6.83 1.68 7.30
CA TYR A 144 -7.02 0.28 7.61
C TYR A 144 -8.42 -0.17 7.26
N ALA A 145 -8.54 -1.06 6.29
CA ALA A 145 -9.79 -1.66 5.85
C ALA A 145 -9.61 -3.17 5.72
N ARG A 146 -10.46 -3.94 6.37
CA ARG A 146 -10.47 -5.42 6.29
C ARG A 146 -11.11 -5.93 5.00
N GLY A 147 -11.92 -5.12 4.35
CA GLY A 147 -12.92 -5.53 3.37
C GLY A 147 -14.26 -5.81 4.06
N LEU A 148 -15.27 -6.10 3.27
CA LEU A 148 -16.60 -6.48 3.76
C LEU A 148 -16.69 -8.01 3.92
N PRO A 149 -17.54 -8.54 4.83
CA PRO A 149 -17.74 -9.98 4.98
C PRO A 149 -18.03 -10.69 3.67
N ARG A 150 -18.91 -10.12 2.86
CA ARG A 150 -19.29 -10.65 1.55
C ARG A 150 -18.09 -10.80 0.58
N ASP A 151 -17.07 -9.97 0.65
CA ASP A 151 -15.91 -10.10 -0.23
C ASP A 151 -15.25 -11.49 -0.10
N PHE A 152 -15.18 -12.00 1.12
CA PHE A 152 -14.56 -13.28 1.44
C PHE A 152 -15.50 -14.46 1.21
N ASP A 153 -16.80 -14.28 1.46
CA ASP A 153 -17.80 -15.29 1.12
C ASP A 153 -17.89 -15.48 -0.41
N ASP A 154 -17.74 -14.39 -1.17
CA ASP A 154 -17.60 -14.44 -2.63
C ASP A 154 -16.29 -15.11 -3.08
N TRP A 155 -15.18 -14.98 -2.31
CA TRP A 155 -13.96 -15.75 -2.59
C TRP A 155 -14.19 -17.24 -2.47
N GLU A 156 -14.86 -17.69 -1.41
CA GLU A 156 -15.20 -19.10 -1.23
C GLU A 156 -16.13 -19.60 -2.32
N ALA A 157 -17.14 -18.82 -2.66
CA ALA A 157 -18.08 -19.13 -3.77
C ALA A 157 -17.37 -19.18 -5.13
N ALA A 158 -16.30 -18.41 -5.32
CA ALA A 158 -15.43 -18.45 -6.51
C ALA A 158 -14.42 -19.61 -6.49
N GLY A 159 -14.53 -20.56 -5.55
CA GLY A 159 -13.66 -21.74 -5.46
C GLY A 159 -12.46 -21.60 -4.52
N ALA A 160 -12.30 -20.50 -3.82
CA ALA A 160 -11.27 -20.34 -2.80
C ALA A 160 -11.72 -20.95 -1.46
N ASN A 161 -11.83 -22.28 -1.40
CA ASN A 161 -12.33 -23.00 -0.24
C ASN A 161 -11.51 -22.71 1.02
N GLY A 162 -12.21 -22.36 2.13
CA GLY A 162 -11.60 -22.03 3.41
C GLY A 162 -11.13 -20.58 3.52
N TRP A 163 -11.58 -19.68 2.60
CA TRP A 163 -11.31 -18.25 2.64
C TRP A 163 -12.57 -17.41 2.88
N ASN A 164 -13.65 -18.01 3.43
CA ASN A 164 -14.87 -17.31 3.84
C ASN A 164 -14.61 -16.33 5.01
N TRP A 165 -15.61 -15.46 5.26
CA TRP A 165 -15.50 -14.45 6.30
C TRP A 165 -15.21 -15.01 7.70
N ASP A 166 -15.86 -16.07 8.10
CA ASP A 166 -15.65 -16.65 9.45
C ASP A 166 -14.21 -17.08 9.68
N THR A 167 -13.58 -17.64 8.66
CA THR A 167 -12.18 -18.07 8.71
C THR A 167 -11.23 -16.87 8.73
N VAL A 168 -11.41 -15.91 7.83
CA VAL A 168 -10.51 -14.76 7.72
C VAL A 168 -10.69 -13.79 8.90
N ARG A 169 -11.90 -13.67 9.45
CA ARG A 169 -12.17 -12.87 10.65
C ARG A 169 -11.31 -13.33 11.84
N ARG A 170 -11.22 -14.65 12.08
CA ARG A 170 -10.36 -15.20 13.16
C ARG A 170 -8.88 -14.86 12.92
N THR A 171 -8.45 -14.89 11.65
CA THR A 171 -7.08 -14.50 11.29
C THR A 171 -6.82 -13.02 11.59
N TYR A 172 -7.75 -12.12 11.27
CA TYR A 172 -7.65 -10.70 11.64
C TYR A 172 -7.56 -10.51 13.16
N GLU A 173 -8.39 -11.22 13.93
CA GLU A 173 -8.42 -11.13 15.39
C GLU A 173 -7.11 -11.55 16.04
N THR A 174 -6.42 -12.55 15.48
CA THR A 174 -5.09 -12.97 15.95
C THR A 174 -3.96 -12.05 15.51
N MET A 175 -4.10 -11.42 14.35
CA MET A 175 -3.06 -10.56 13.76
C MET A 175 -3.05 -9.15 14.37
N GLU A 176 -4.19 -8.65 14.84
CA GLU A 176 -4.38 -7.26 15.22
C GLU A 176 -4.29 -7.00 16.73
N THR A 177 -3.81 -5.81 17.07
CA THR A 177 -4.12 -5.11 18.34
C THR A 177 -4.78 -3.79 17.98
N ARG A 178 -6.05 -3.64 18.34
CA ARG A 178 -6.80 -2.39 18.19
C ARG A 178 -6.53 -1.47 19.37
N LEU A 179 -6.20 -0.23 19.05
CA LEU A 179 -5.90 0.83 20.02
C LEU A 179 -7.01 1.87 19.96
N GLY A 180 -7.82 1.95 20.99
CA GLY A 180 -8.87 2.96 21.15
C GLY A 180 -8.29 4.34 21.47
N LYS A 181 -9.10 5.38 21.28
CA LYS A 181 -8.75 6.78 21.58
C LYS A 181 -8.37 7.02 23.05
N ASN A 182 -8.95 6.27 23.97
CA ASN A 182 -8.71 6.36 25.42
C ASN A 182 -7.59 5.43 25.90
N GLY A 183 -6.77 4.87 25.01
CA GLY A 183 -5.71 3.93 25.35
C GLY A 183 -6.17 2.49 25.55
N GLU A 184 -7.43 2.19 25.30
CA GLU A 184 -7.96 0.83 25.30
C GLU A 184 -7.21 -0.05 24.30
N ARG A 185 -6.99 -1.31 24.69
CA ARG A 185 -6.35 -2.31 23.81
C ARG A 185 -7.25 -3.52 23.70
N LYS A 186 -7.58 -3.90 22.44
CA LYS A 186 -8.32 -5.11 22.12
C LYS A 186 -7.52 -5.98 21.17
N GLY A 187 -7.27 -7.23 21.56
CA GLY A 187 -6.38 -8.16 20.86
C GLY A 187 -4.92 -8.06 21.34
N SER A 188 -4.10 -8.99 20.83
CA SER A 188 -2.68 -9.13 21.21
C SER A 188 -1.76 -9.32 19.99
N GLY A 189 -2.29 -9.18 18.78
CA GLY A 189 -1.54 -9.33 17.56
C GLY A 189 -0.47 -8.24 17.37
N PRO A 190 0.55 -8.51 16.57
CA PRO A 190 1.67 -7.59 16.37
C PRO A 190 1.31 -6.35 15.53
N LEU A 191 0.21 -6.39 14.77
CA LEU A 191 -0.23 -5.28 13.93
C LEU A 191 -1.13 -4.33 14.72
N HIS A 192 -0.67 -3.11 14.95
CA HIS A 192 -1.46 -2.10 15.64
C HIS A 192 -2.35 -1.32 14.67
N VAL A 193 -3.63 -1.22 15.02
CA VAL A 193 -4.67 -0.46 14.33
C VAL A 193 -5.22 0.56 15.30
N GLN A 194 -5.05 1.83 15.03
CA GLN A 194 -5.37 2.92 15.94
C GLN A 194 -6.63 3.67 15.52
N ASP A 195 -7.55 3.87 16.46
CA ASP A 195 -8.59 4.89 16.38
C ASP A 195 -7.95 6.25 16.64
N VAL A 196 -8.11 7.17 15.68
CA VAL A 196 -7.58 8.53 15.71
C VAL A 196 -8.68 9.58 15.65
N SER A 197 -9.92 9.20 15.92
CA SER A 197 -11.11 10.06 15.81
C SER A 197 -11.04 11.30 16.70
N ASP A 198 -10.28 11.25 17.80
CA ASP A 198 -10.01 12.38 18.70
C ASP A 198 -8.96 13.38 18.16
N GLN A 199 -8.29 13.08 17.05
CA GLN A 199 -7.17 13.85 16.50
C GLN A 199 -7.43 14.39 15.10
N ILE A 200 -8.53 13.99 14.46
CA ILE A 200 -8.86 14.46 13.11
C ILE A 200 -9.15 15.98 13.11
N HIS A 201 -8.93 16.62 11.97
CA HIS A 201 -9.11 18.07 11.87
C HIS A 201 -10.58 18.47 12.09
N PRO A 202 -10.89 19.55 12.85
CA PRO A 202 -12.27 19.95 13.17
C PRO A 202 -13.17 20.18 11.95
N VAL A 203 -12.62 20.51 10.78
CA VAL A 203 -13.39 20.68 9.54
C VAL A 203 -14.10 19.39 9.09
N ASN A 204 -13.65 18.23 9.55
CA ASN A 204 -14.32 16.94 9.25
C ASN A 204 -15.77 16.89 9.78
N ARG A 205 -16.14 17.74 10.75
CA ARG A 205 -17.53 17.85 11.25
C ARG A 205 -18.53 18.17 10.15
N PHE A 206 -18.12 18.91 9.12
CA PHE A 206 -19.00 19.25 7.99
C PHE A 206 -19.36 18.02 7.14
N PHE A 207 -18.42 17.10 6.95
CA PHE A 207 -18.71 15.83 6.29
C PHE A 207 -19.69 14.98 7.10
N PHE A 208 -19.52 14.92 8.41
CA PHE A 208 -20.43 14.15 9.27
C PHE A 208 -21.83 14.77 9.33
N ALA A 209 -21.93 16.10 9.40
CA ALA A 209 -23.21 16.80 9.36
C ALA A 209 -23.91 16.61 8.00
N ALA A 210 -23.15 16.64 6.90
CA ALA A 210 -23.69 16.39 5.57
C ALA A 210 -24.24 14.95 5.42
N ALA A 211 -23.54 13.96 5.96
CA ALA A 211 -24.03 12.59 5.99
C ALA A 211 -25.33 12.46 6.80
N GLU A 212 -25.43 13.15 7.94
CA GLU A 212 -26.61 13.19 8.78
C GLU A 212 -27.80 13.87 8.07
N GLU A 213 -27.59 15.02 7.40
CA GLU A 213 -28.61 15.70 6.59
C GLU A 213 -29.19 14.78 5.49
N LEU A 214 -28.40 13.88 4.94
CA LEU A 214 -28.83 12.91 3.93
C LEU A 214 -29.41 11.63 4.51
N GLY A 215 -29.50 11.49 5.84
CA GLY A 215 -29.92 10.27 6.50
C GLY A 215 -28.96 9.09 6.26
N LEU A 216 -27.71 9.35 5.89
CA LEU A 216 -26.69 8.30 5.75
C LEU A 216 -26.25 7.81 7.14
N PRO A 217 -26.04 6.49 7.29
CA PRO A 217 -25.68 5.94 8.59
C PRO A 217 -24.32 6.46 9.10
N ARG A 218 -24.13 6.38 10.39
CA ARG A 218 -22.85 6.56 11.05
C ARG A 218 -22.37 5.24 11.63
N THR A 219 -21.07 5.00 11.54
CA THR A 219 -20.47 3.83 12.17
C THR A 219 -19.23 4.23 12.98
N GLU A 220 -18.92 3.46 14.01
CA GLU A 220 -17.67 3.63 14.75
C GLU A 220 -16.46 3.18 13.92
N SER A 221 -16.64 2.21 13.03
CA SER A 221 -15.56 1.66 12.22
C SER A 221 -16.07 0.88 11.02
N ILE A 222 -15.49 1.13 9.85
CA ILE A 222 -15.69 0.28 8.66
C ILE A 222 -15.20 -1.16 8.83
N ASN A 223 -14.49 -1.46 9.91
CA ASN A 223 -13.97 -2.80 10.27
C ASN A 223 -14.81 -3.51 11.33
N GLY A 224 -15.95 -2.93 11.68
CA GLY A 224 -16.91 -3.47 12.64
C GLY A 224 -17.98 -4.35 11.97
N PRO A 225 -18.95 -4.85 12.77
CA PRO A 225 -20.12 -5.54 12.22
C PRO A 225 -20.99 -4.60 11.39
N ASP A 226 -21.18 -3.36 11.86
CA ASP A 226 -21.91 -2.31 11.16
C ASP A 226 -20.90 -1.46 10.37
N ASN A 227 -20.56 -1.93 9.18
CA ASN A 227 -19.49 -1.38 8.35
C ASN A 227 -19.93 -0.30 7.37
N GLU A 228 -21.24 -0.07 7.20
CA GLU A 228 -21.78 1.03 6.40
C GLU A 228 -21.88 2.31 7.21
N GLY A 229 -21.40 3.43 6.67
CA GLY A 229 -21.64 4.74 7.24
C GLY A 229 -20.41 5.63 7.33
N ALA A 230 -20.68 6.89 7.68
CA ALA A 230 -19.66 7.91 7.89
C ALA A 230 -18.86 7.64 9.17
N THR A 231 -17.53 7.65 9.06
CA THR A 231 -16.61 7.38 10.19
C THR A 231 -15.28 8.11 10.04
N ALA A 232 -14.54 8.24 11.14
CA ALA A 232 -13.12 8.53 11.11
C ALA A 232 -12.36 7.24 10.78
N TYR A 233 -11.49 7.28 9.77
CA TYR A 233 -10.73 6.10 9.39
C TYR A 233 -9.72 5.69 10.45
N GLN A 234 -9.74 4.41 10.81
CA GLN A 234 -8.67 3.79 11.58
C GLN A 234 -7.42 3.66 10.71
N ILE A 235 -6.25 3.79 11.32
CA ILE A 235 -4.97 3.76 10.61
C ILE A 235 -3.96 2.81 11.26
N ASN A 236 -3.05 2.27 10.44
CA ASN A 236 -1.95 1.43 10.92
C ASN A 236 -0.85 2.28 11.56
N THR A 237 -1.02 2.65 12.82
CA THR A 237 -0.04 3.40 13.60
C THR A 237 0.11 2.88 15.01
N SER A 238 1.26 3.18 15.61
CA SER A 238 1.53 2.94 17.03
C SER A 238 2.49 3.99 17.55
N GLY A 239 2.09 4.70 18.60
CA GLY A 239 2.89 5.79 19.17
C GLY A 239 3.19 6.89 18.13
N GLY A 240 2.21 7.26 17.31
CA GLY A 240 2.31 8.28 16.27
C GLY A 240 3.21 7.91 15.09
N MET A 241 3.63 6.66 14.96
CA MET A 241 4.48 6.19 13.85
C MET A 241 3.78 5.11 13.05
N ARG A 242 4.04 5.07 11.74
CA ARG A 242 3.55 4.01 10.83
C ARG A 242 3.87 2.61 11.37
N MET A 243 2.86 1.72 11.38
CA MET A 243 2.96 0.31 11.75
C MET A 243 2.74 -0.55 10.50
N HIS A 244 3.70 -0.51 9.55
CA HIS A 244 3.67 -1.37 8.36
C HIS A 244 4.16 -2.79 8.71
N SER A 245 3.94 -3.74 7.81
CA SER A 245 4.24 -5.17 8.00
C SER A 245 5.69 -5.45 8.44
N SER A 246 6.67 -4.73 7.89
CA SER A 246 8.07 -4.92 8.32
C SER A 246 8.28 -4.55 9.79
N ARG A 247 7.62 -3.50 10.28
CA ARG A 247 7.74 -3.10 11.68
C ARG A 247 7.01 -4.04 12.63
N ALA A 248 5.83 -4.50 12.20
CA ALA A 248 4.99 -5.39 12.99
C ALA A 248 5.53 -6.83 13.04
N PHE A 249 6.02 -7.35 11.93
CA PHE A 249 6.35 -8.77 11.76
C PHE A 249 7.84 -9.01 11.49
N LEU A 250 8.41 -8.46 10.41
CA LEU A 250 9.77 -8.80 10.00
C LEU A 250 10.83 -8.36 11.00
N LYS A 251 10.72 -7.15 11.57
CA LYS A 251 11.71 -6.64 12.53
C LYS A 251 11.83 -7.52 13.79
N PRO A 252 10.76 -8.03 14.40
CA PRO A 252 10.85 -9.07 15.43
C PRO A 252 11.46 -10.37 14.93
N ALA A 253 11.08 -10.84 13.72
CA ALA A 253 11.59 -12.08 13.13
C ALA A 253 13.12 -12.04 12.91
N LEU A 254 13.66 -10.92 12.47
CA LEU A 254 15.10 -10.71 12.26
C LEU A 254 15.95 -10.80 13.54
N LYS A 255 15.36 -10.90 14.71
CA LYS A 255 16.07 -11.19 15.96
C LYS A 255 16.35 -12.69 16.15
N ARG A 256 15.74 -13.54 15.35
CA ARG A 256 15.90 -15.00 15.36
C ARG A 256 17.06 -15.39 14.46
N ALA A 257 17.88 -16.34 14.88
CA ALA A 257 19.05 -16.80 14.11
C ALA A 257 18.68 -17.53 12.79
N ASN A 258 17.43 -18.01 12.69
CA ASN A 258 16.94 -18.74 11.53
C ASN A 258 16.26 -17.85 10.46
N VAL A 259 16.37 -16.52 10.55
CA VAL A 259 15.84 -15.58 9.54
C VAL A 259 16.96 -14.73 8.96
N THR A 260 17.10 -14.79 7.66
CA THR A 260 18.06 -13.97 6.90
C THR A 260 17.31 -13.03 5.95
N LEU A 261 17.70 -11.76 5.92
CA LEU A 261 17.17 -10.76 4.99
C LEU A 261 18.29 -10.27 4.07
N MET A 262 18.11 -10.44 2.77
CA MET A 262 18.95 -9.84 1.73
C MET A 262 18.19 -8.70 1.05
N THR A 263 18.79 -7.51 0.95
CA THR A 263 18.23 -6.32 0.30
C THR A 263 19.08 -5.91 -0.90
N GLY A 264 18.48 -5.23 -1.89
CA GLY A 264 19.14 -4.95 -3.16
C GLY A 264 19.26 -6.20 -4.04
N VAL A 265 18.41 -7.19 -3.83
CA VAL A 265 18.38 -8.47 -4.53
C VAL A 265 17.17 -8.53 -5.44
N GLN A 266 17.36 -8.46 -6.73
CA GLN A 266 16.27 -8.57 -7.70
C GLN A 266 16.19 -10.00 -8.26
N ALA A 267 15.02 -10.63 -8.10
CA ALA A 267 14.73 -11.94 -8.67
C ALA A 267 14.65 -11.84 -10.21
N GLU A 268 15.29 -12.78 -10.90
CA GLU A 268 15.33 -12.87 -12.35
C GLU A 268 14.39 -13.96 -12.86
N ARG A 269 14.52 -15.19 -12.34
CA ARG A 269 13.69 -16.35 -12.68
C ARG A 269 13.82 -17.46 -11.65
N ILE A 270 12.82 -18.37 -11.65
CA ILE A 270 12.81 -19.61 -10.87
C ILE A 270 13.52 -20.70 -11.68
N ILE A 271 14.26 -21.57 -11.00
CA ILE A 271 14.93 -22.72 -11.58
C ILE A 271 14.18 -23.98 -11.17
N PHE A 272 13.94 -24.85 -12.15
CA PHE A 272 13.18 -26.07 -11.98
C PHE A 272 14.01 -27.33 -12.24
N GLU A 273 13.68 -28.41 -11.54
CA GLU A 273 14.07 -29.78 -11.86
C GLU A 273 12.76 -30.54 -12.19
N GLY A 274 12.51 -30.78 -13.48
CA GLY A 274 11.19 -31.19 -13.96
C GLY A 274 10.15 -30.11 -13.64
N THR A 275 9.10 -30.48 -12.91
CA THR A 275 8.05 -29.54 -12.43
C THR A 275 8.28 -29.06 -10.99
N ARG A 276 9.43 -29.36 -10.38
CA ARG A 276 9.76 -28.90 -9.02
C ARG A 276 10.61 -27.65 -9.04
N ALA A 277 10.16 -26.58 -8.39
CA ALA A 277 10.96 -25.39 -8.13
C ALA A 277 12.02 -25.69 -7.07
N VAL A 278 13.30 -25.55 -7.42
CA VAL A 278 14.44 -25.92 -6.55
C VAL A 278 15.34 -24.76 -6.20
N ALA A 279 15.34 -23.68 -7.00
CA ALA A 279 16.19 -22.53 -6.77
C ALA A 279 15.59 -21.27 -7.43
N ILE A 280 16.13 -20.13 -7.04
CA ILE A 280 15.84 -18.84 -7.67
C ILE A 280 17.13 -18.19 -8.13
N GLN A 281 17.13 -17.69 -9.35
CA GLN A 281 18.20 -16.87 -9.90
C GLN A 281 17.92 -15.40 -9.55
N VAL A 282 18.94 -14.71 -9.07
CA VAL A 282 18.82 -13.32 -8.60
C VAL A 282 20.03 -12.49 -9.06
N MET A 283 19.79 -11.20 -9.29
CA MET A 283 20.84 -10.21 -9.43
C MET A 283 21.18 -9.62 -8.05
N TYR A 284 22.40 -9.76 -7.63
CA TYR A 284 22.91 -9.20 -6.37
C TYR A 284 24.32 -8.63 -6.56
N GLU A 285 24.52 -7.37 -6.19
CA GLU A 285 25.81 -6.66 -6.35
C GLU A 285 26.39 -6.74 -7.78
N GLY A 286 25.51 -6.63 -8.79
CA GLY A 286 25.90 -6.70 -10.21
C GLY A 286 26.26 -8.09 -10.72
N LYS A 287 25.99 -9.14 -9.95
CA LYS A 287 26.27 -10.54 -10.33
C LYS A 287 25.01 -11.39 -10.22
N THR A 288 24.79 -12.23 -11.19
CA THR A 288 23.77 -13.27 -11.12
C THR A 288 24.23 -14.37 -10.15
N GLN A 289 23.34 -14.73 -9.22
CA GLN A 289 23.53 -15.79 -8.23
C GLN A 289 22.33 -16.73 -8.23
N THR A 290 22.57 -17.99 -7.85
CA THR A 290 21.50 -19.00 -7.69
C THR A 290 21.39 -19.39 -6.22
N LEU A 291 20.18 -19.26 -5.66
CA LEU A 291 19.87 -19.56 -4.26
C LEU A 291 18.92 -20.77 -4.24
N ARG A 292 19.31 -21.86 -3.57
CA ARG A 292 18.50 -23.10 -3.50
C ARG A 292 17.59 -23.10 -2.29
N ALA A 293 16.35 -23.57 -2.51
CA ALA A 293 15.36 -23.82 -1.46
C ALA A 293 15.29 -25.33 -1.16
N GLY A 294 15.33 -25.69 0.11
CA GLY A 294 15.18 -27.06 0.55
C GLY A 294 13.73 -27.56 0.48
N ARG A 295 12.76 -26.67 0.68
CA ARG A 295 11.33 -26.96 0.67
C ARG A 295 10.59 -26.20 -0.40
N GLU A 296 10.37 -24.89 -0.21
CA GLU A 296 9.55 -24.10 -1.12
C GLU A 296 10.14 -22.72 -1.41
N ILE A 297 9.84 -22.22 -2.60
CA ILE A 297 9.99 -20.82 -2.99
C ILE A 297 8.59 -20.19 -2.92
N ILE A 298 8.48 -19.05 -2.22
CA ILE A 298 7.21 -18.35 -2.00
C ILE A 298 7.30 -16.97 -2.63
N LEU A 299 6.55 -16.74 -3.72
CA LEU A 299 6.47 -15.45 -4.36
C LEU A 299 5.56 -14.52 -3.55
N SER A 300 6.09 -13.39 -3.11
CA SER A 300 5.40 -12.34 -2.36
C SER A 300 5.73 -10.96 -2.94
N THR A 301 5.90 -10.90 -4.28
CA THR A 301 6.38 -9.72 -4.99
C THR A 301 5.26 -8.77 -5.42
N GLY A 302 4.00 -9.10 -5.09
CA GLY A 302 2.80 -8.30 -5.37
C GLY A 302 2.25 -8.50 -6.77
N SER A 303 1.05 -7.98 -6.97
CA SER A 303 0.21 -8.23 -8.17
C SER A 303 0.86 -7.84 -9.51
N VAL A 304 1.87 -6.98 -9.50
CA VAL A 304 2.60 -6.62 -10.73
C VAL A 304 3.75 -7.57 -11.01
N THR A 305 4.50 -7.97 -10.00
CA THR A 305 5.77 -8.68 -10.22
C THR A 305 5.62 -10.20 -10.08
N SER A 306 4.66 -10.72 -9.30
CA SER A 306 4.46 -12.17 -9.15
C SER A 306 4.08 -12.86 -10.47
N PRO A 307 3.09 -12.38 -11.26
CA PRO A 307 2.80 -12.95 -12.57
C PRO A 307 3.98 -12.81 -13.54
N ARG A 308 4.66 -11.66 -13.55
CA ARG A 308 5.84 -11.43 -14.38
C ARG A 308 6.93 -12.45 -14.10
N LEU A 309 7.21 -12.74 -12.82
CA LEU A 309 8.25 -13.71 -12.45
C LEU A 309 7.87 -15.14 -12.84
N LEU A 310 6.60 -15.52 -12.80
CA LEU A 310 6.10 -16.77 -13.34
C LEU A 310 6.31 -16.84 -14.85
N GLN A 311 5.92 -15.81 -15.59
CA GLN A 311 6.10 -15.72 -17.05
C GLN A 311 7.58 -15.79 -17.45
N LEU A 312 8.47 -15.04 -16.80
CA LEU A 312 9.93 -15.11 -17.02
C LEU A 312 10.54 -16.47 -16.71
N SER A 313 9.82 -17.29 -15.93
CA SER A 313 10.24 -18.64 -15.53
C SER A 313 9.59 -19.74 -16.39
N GLY A 314 8.87 -19.38 -17.45
CA GLY A 314 8.25 -20.31 -18.37
C GLY A 314 6.85 -20.79 -17.94
N ILE A 315 6.21 -20.14 -16.96
CA ILE A 315 4.85 -20.46 -16.49
C ILE A 315 3.93 -19.30 -16.91
N GLY A 316 3.08 -19.51 -17.90
CA GLY A 316 2.20 -18.46 -18.44
C GLY A 316 1.57 -18.83 -19.77
N PRO A 317 0.87 -17.88 -20.43
CA PRO A 317 0.30 -18.10 -21.75
C PRO A 317 1.39 -18.47 -22.76
N VAL A 318 1.27 -19.64 -23.40
CA VAL A 318 2.31 -20.19 -24.28
C VAL A 318 2.70 -19.24 -25.41
N GLU A 319 1.73 -18.59 -26.04
CA GLU A 319 2.01 -17.69 -27.16
C GLU A 319 2.76 -16.42 -26.70
N LEU A 320 2.43 -15.87 -25.52
CA LEU A 320 3.18 -14.78 -24.90
C LEU A 320 4.63 -15.18 -24.63
N LEU A 321 4.84 -16.37 -24.04
CA LEU A 321 6.19 -16.85 -23.70
C LEU A 321 7.04 -17.04 -24.98
N LYS A 322 6.49 -17.71 -26.00
CA LYS A 322 7.17 -17.93 -27.28
C LYS A 322 7.49 -16.62 -27.99
N SER A 323 6.59 -15.62 -27.97
CA SER A 323 6.83 -14.32 -28.61
C SER A 323 8.02 -13.56 -28.03
N HIS A 324 8.40 -13.89 -26.78
CA HIS A 324 9.57 -13.32 -26.11
C HIS A 324 10.77 -14.29 -26.04
N GLY A 325 10.74 -15.43 -26.78
CA GLY A 325 11.84 -16.40 -26.81
C GLY A 325 12.00 -17.19 -25.51
N ILE A 326 10.97 -17.26 -24.66
CA ILE A 326 10.95 -18.04 -23.42
C ILE A 326 10.37 -19.42 -23.74
N THR A 327 11.12 -20.48 -23.41
CA THR A 327 10.64 -21.85 -23.52
C THR A 327 9.54 -22.10 -22.47
N PRO A 328 8.30 -22.46 -22.89
CA PRO A 328 7.25 -22.77 -21.94
C PRO A 328 7.58 -24.03 -21.14
N LEU A 329 7.53 -23.92 -19.80
CA LEU A 329 7.54 -25.04 -18.88
C LEU A 329 6.11 -25.58 -18.70
N MET A 330 5.15 -24.65 -18.58
CA MET A 330 3.74 -24.97 -18.36
C MET A 330 2.84 -23.91 -19.00
N ASP A 331 1.83 -24.37 -19.74
CA ASP A 331 0.75 -23.50 -20.19
C ASP A 331 -0.14 -23.10 -19.00
N ALA A 332 -0.13 -21.83 -18.68
CA ALA A 332 -0.91 -21.26 -17.58
C ALA A 332 -1.55 -19.93 -18.06
N PRO A 333 -2.63 -19.99 -18.85
CA PRO A 333 -3.20 -18.82 -19.54
C PRO A 333 -3.72 -17.75 -18.58
N HIS A 334 -4.00 -18.09 -17.33
CA HIS A 334 -4.51 -17.18 -16.31
C HIS A 334 -3.40 -16.36 -15.61
N VAL A 335 -2.12 -16.72 -15.78
CA VAL A 335 -1.00 -15.93 -15.24
C VAL A 335 -0.97 -14.55 -15.90
N GLY A 336 -1.07 -13.52 -15.07
CA GLY A 336 -1.18 -12.12 -15.51
C GLY A 336 -2.60 -11.65 -15.79
N GLY A 337 -3.55 -12.56 -16.01
CA GLY A 337 -4.97 -12.23 -16.24
C GLY A 337 -5.72 -11.84 -14.97
N ASN A 338 -7.02 -11.53 -15.11
CA ASN A 338 -7.91 -11.15 -14.00
C ASN A 338 -7.44 -9.95 -13.15
N LEU A 339 -6.60 -9.07 -13.70
CA LEU A 339 -6.20 -7.84 -13.02
C LEU A 339 -7.43 -7.00 -12.68
N GLN A 340 -7.53 -6.60 -11.44
CA GLN A 340 -8.57 -5.70 -10.90
C GLN A 340 -7.89 -4.60 -10.11
N ASP A 341 -8.45 -3.39 -10.16
CA ASP A 341 -8.02 -2.25 -9.34
C ASP A 341 -9.20 -1.31 -9.10
N HIS A 342 -9.18 -0.57 -8.02
CA HIS A 342 -10.13 0.50 -7.79
C HIS A 342 -9.72 1.75 -8.58
N LEU A 343 -10.69 2.36 -9.23
CA LEU A 343 -10.58 3.72 -9.76
C LEU A 343 -11.36 4.69 -8.88
N GLY A 344 -10.77 5.85 -8.64
CA GLY A 344 -11.42 6.91 -7.88
C GLY A 344 -11.26 8.26 -8.54
N ILE A 345 -12.17 9.17 -8.20
CA ILE A 345 -12.09 10.57 -8.58
C ILE A 345 -12.15 11.44 -7.33
N SER A 346 -11.54 12.61 -7.40
CA SER A 346 -11.53 13.60 -6.33
C SER A 346 -12.00 14.95 -6.85
N TYR A 347 -12.80 15.63 -6.05
CA TYR A 347 -13.25 17.00 -6.27
C TYR A 347 -12.61 17.89 -5.21
N ASN A 348 -11.91 18.92 -5.67
CA ASN A 348 -11.16 19.84 -4.83
C ASN A 348 -11.94 21.15 -4.66
N PHE A 349 -11.99 21.64 -3.43
CA PHE A 349 -12.71 22.85 -3.07
C PHE A 349 -11.84 23.80 -2.27
N ARG A 350 -11.99 25.11 -2.50
CA ARG A 350 -11.58 26.12 -1.53
C ARG A 350 -12.58 26.15 -0.38
N ALA A 351 -12.09 26.25 0.83
CA ALA A 351 -12.90 26.24 2.04
C ALA A 351 -13.09 27.63 2.63
N THR A 352 -14.27 27.88 3.19
CA THR A 352 -14.57 29.10 3.99
C THR A 352 -13.96 29.05 5.38
N LYS A 353 -13.61 27.88 5.88
CA LYS A 353 -13.03 27.64 7.21
C LYS A 353 -11.57 27.17 7.10
N PRO A 354 -10.75 27.38 8.14
CA PRO A 354 -9.39 26.87 8.17
C PRO A 354 -9.32 25.36 8.00
N THR A 355 -8.31 24.88 7.25
CA THR A 355 -8.03 23.47 7.00
C THR A 355 -6.56 23.13 7.33
N LEU A 356 -6.11 21.92 7.05
CA LEU A 356 -4.69 21.56 7.22
C LEU A 356 -3.75 22.39 6.34
N ASN A 357 -4.23 22.99 5.25
CA ASN A 357 -3.45 23.92 4.43
C ASN A 357 -2.89 25.07 5.26
N ASN A 358 -3.73 25.67 6.13
CA ASN A 358 -3.34 26.77 7.00
C ASN A 358 -2.22 26.42 7.98
N VAL A 359 -2.08 25.13 8.29
CA VAL A 359 -1.09 24.62 9.25
C VAL A 359 0.15 24.10 8.53
N LEU A 360 -0.03 23.37 7.42
CA LEU A 360 1.07 22.67 6.74
C LEU A 360 1.80 23.54 5.72
N ARG A 361 1.22 24.66 5.26
CA ARG A 361 1.85 25.55 4.26
C ARG A 361 2.84 26.53 4.89
N PRO A 362 2.51 27.30 5.95
CA PRO A 362 3.41 28.29 6.56
C PRO A 362 4.60 27.61 7.28
N LEU A 363 5.76 28.28 7.31
CA LEU A 363 6.92 27.78 8.04
C LEU A 363 6.65 27.68 9.55
N THR A 364 5.96 28.66 10.13
CA THR A 364 5.56 28.65 11.55
C THR A 364 4.65 27.48 11.88
N GLY A 365 3.70 27.17 11.00
CA GLY A 365 2.83 25.99 11.12
C GLY A 365 3.62 24.69 11.04
N LYS A 366 4.54 24.56 10.08
CA LYS A 366 5.42 23.38 9.96
C LYS A 366 6.28 23.17 11.21
N LEU A 367 6.84 24.24 11.78
CA LEU A 367 7.62 24.17 13.02
C LEU A 367 6.75 23.75 14.21
N ARG A 368 5.54 24.30 14.34
CA ARG A 368 4.58 23.94 15.39
C ARG A 368 4.20 22.46 15.29
N VAL A 369 3.86 21.98 14.10
CA VAL A 369 3.49 20.57 13.87
C VAL A 369 4.66 19.63 14.14
N ALA A 370 5.87 20.02 13.72
CA ALA A 370 7.08 19.24 14.00
C ALA A 370 7.36 19.15 15.51
N LEU A 371 7.25 20.28 16.23
CA LEU A 371 7.43 20.31 17.69
C LEU A 371 6.36 19.47 18.41
N GLN A 372 5.10 19.62 18.03
CA GLN A 372 3.99 18.81 18.56
C GLN A 372 4.25 17.32 18.36
N TYR A 373 4.72 16.93 17.18
CA TYR A 373 5.02 15.53 16.88
C TYR A 373 6.23 15.03 17.70
N VAL A 374 7.29 15.80 17.82
CA VAL A 374 8.49 15.39 18.59
C VAL A 374 8.17 15.22 20.08
N LEU A 375 7.37 16.13 20.65
CA LEU A 375 7.06 16.11 22.07
C LEU A 375 5.95 15.13 22.45
N ALA A 376 4.89 15.05 21.64
CA ALA A 376 3.67 14.33 21.99
C ALA A 376 3.35 13.13 21.08
N ARG A 377 4.05 12.96 19.93
CA ARG A 377 3.72 11.95 18.91
C ARG A 377 2.26 12.01 18.42
N ARG A 378 1.70 13.21 18.40
CA ARG A 378 0.32 13.53 18.01
C ARG A 378 0.30 14.66 16.96
N GLY A 379 -0.89 14.95 16.45
CA GLY A 379 -1.13 16.02 15.48
C GLY A 379 -0.92 15.56 14.02
N PRO A 380 -0.93 16.48 13.05
CA PRO A 380 -1.01 16.15 11.62
C PRO A 380 0.05 15.17 11.12
N LEU A 381 1.29 15.20 11.65
CA LEU A 381 2.34 14.26 11.23
C LEU A 381 2.10 12.82 11.70
N ALA A 382 1.26 12.63 12.72
CA ALA A 382 0.88 11.32 13.25
C ALA A 382 -0.35 10.73 12.56
N LEU A 383 -0.96 11.43 11.59
CA LEU A 383 -2.21 11.06 10.93
C LEU A 383 -2.00 10.81 9.43
N SER A 384 -3.00 10.14 8.83
CA SER A 384 -3.20 10.13 7.38
C SER A 384 -3.84 11.44 6.92
N VAL A 385 -3.76 11.76 5.62
CA VAL A 385 -4.61 12.81 5.03
C VAL A 385 -6.05 12.33 4.89
N ASN A 386 -6.26 11.03 4.64
CA ASN A 386 -7.59 10.43 4.58
C ASN A 386 -8.11 10.27 6.01
N GLN A 387 -8.76 11.31 6.53
CA GLN A 387 -9.15 11.37 7.94
C GLN A 387 -10.53 10.80 8.18
N CYS A 388 -11.47 11.00 7.28
CA CYS A 388 -12.81 10.42 7.38
C CYS A 388 -13.36 10.06 6.00
N GLY A 389 -14.48 9.36 6.02
CA GLY A 389 -15.17 8.82 4.86
C GLY A 389 -16.08 7.67 5.30
N GLY A 390 -16.16 6.63 4.51
CA GLY A 390 -16.92 5.43 4.85
C GLY A 390 -17.35 4.64 3.64
N TYR A 391 -18.08 3.56 3.90
CA TYR A 391 -18.78 2.78 2.88
C TYR A 391 -20.24 3.15 2.85
N PHE A 392 -20.82 3.27 1.66
CA PHE A 392 -22.20 3.68 1.46
C PHE A 392 -22.84 2.90 0.32
N ARG A 393 -24.12 2.64 0.43
CA ARG A 393 -24.94 2.22 -0.69
C ARG A 393 -25.28 3.45 -1.55
N SER A 394 -25.05 3.34 -2.85
CA SER A 394 -25.37 4.41 -3.80
C SER A 394 -26.88 4.66 -3.91
N SER A 395 -27.68 3.61 -3.67
CA SER A 395 -29.15 3.62 -3.66
C SER A 395 -29.71 2.64 -2.62
N GLN A 396 -31.00 2.78 -2.29
CA GLN A 396 -31.66 1.98 -1.25
C GLN A 396 -31.90 0.52 -1.66
N ASP A 397 -31.95 0.21 -2.95
CA ASP A 397 -32.11 -1.14 -3.50
C ASP A 397 -30.83 -1.99 -3.40
N LYS A 398 -29.68 -1.36 -3.19
CA LYS A 398 -28.45 -2.09 -2.94
C LYS A 398 -28.47 -2.80 -1.60
N THR A 399 -28.12 -4.07 -1.59
CA THR A 399 -28.08 -4.89 -0.36
C THR A 399 -26.80 -4.68 0.46
N GLN A 400 -25.76 -4.12 -0.16
CA GLN A 400 -24.45 -3.90 0.43
C GLN A 400 -23.86 -2.57 -0.04
N PRO A 401 -22.95 -1.96 0.73
CA PRO A 401 -22.21 -0.79 0.28
C PRO A 401 -21.45 -1.07 -1.02
N ASP A 402 -21.59 -0.19 -1.99
CA ASP A 402 -20.96 -0.26 -3.31
C ASP A 402 -20.05 0.94 -3.62
N GLN A 403 -20.01 1.93 -2.72
CA GLN A 403 -19.17 3.12 -2.83
C GLN A 403 -18.34 3.32 -1.57
N GLN A 404 -17.07 3.69 -1.75
CA GLN A 404 -16.23 4.22 -0.67
C GLN A 404 -16.01 5.72 -0.89
N LEU A 405 -16.30 6.52 0.14
CA LEU A 405 -16.07 7.97 0.13
C LEU A 405 -14.85 8.33 0.97
N TYR A 406 -14.18 9.40 0.57
CA TYR A 406 -13.08 10.03 1.30
C TYR A 406 -13.34 11.51 1.47
N PHE A 407 -13.07 12.03 2.67
CA PHE A 407 -13.01 13.45 2.95
C PHE A 407 -11.64 13.78 3.53
N ASN A 408 -10.89 14.63 2.82
CA ASN A 408 -9.54 15.02 3.19
C ASN A 408 -9.51 16.52 3.50
N PRO A 409 -9.11 16.92 4.70
CA PRO A 409 -9.09 18.35 5.13
C PRO A 409 -7.88 19.12 4.59
N VAL A 410 -7.47 18.84 3.35
CA VAL A 410 -6.32 19.46 2.69
C VAL A 410 -6.42 19.33 1.18
N THR A 411 -6.07 20.37 0.45
CA THR A 411 -5.77 20.31 -0.99
C THR A 411 -4.26 20.48 -1.21
N TYR A 412 -3.76 19.95 -2.31
CA TYR A 412 -2.35 20.01 -2.64
C TYR A 412 -2.13 20.02 -4.15
N THR A 413 -1.07 20.72 -4.54
CA THR A 413 -0.59 20.72 -5.92
C THR A 413 0.63 19.81 -6.05
N THR A 414 0.66 19.06 -7.14
CA THR A 414 1.79 18.21 -7.51
C THR A 414 2.54 18.88 -8.66
N THR A 415 3.78 19.32 -8.41
CA THR A 415 4.59 20.03 -9.40
C THR A 415 5.88 19.29 -9.69
N PRO A 416 6.28 19.18 -10.98
CA PRO A 416 7.63 18.75 -11.33
C PRO A 416 8.66 19.74 -10.79
N ASN A 417 9.72 19.23 -10.16
CA ASN A 417 10.86 20.02 -9.68
C ASN A 417 12.16 19.34 -10.10
N GLY A 418 12.62 19.60 -11.32
CA GLY A 418 13.73 18.91 -11.95
C GLY A 418 13.42 17.39 -12.09
N LYS A 419 14.31 16.55 -11.55
CA LYS A 419 14.11 15.08 -11.53
C LYS A 419 13.15 14.58 -10.43
N ARG A 420 12.53 15.46 -9.65
CA ARG A 420 11.64 15.11 -8.54
C ARG A 420 10.27 15.73 -8.73
N THR A 421 9.25 15.04 -8.26
CA THR A 421 7.90 15.59 -8.13
C THR A 421 7.68 15.98 -6.67
N VAL A 422 7.18 17.19 -6.44
CA VAL A 422 6.94 17.71 -5.09
C VAL A 422 5.45 17.89 -4.88
N VAL A 423 4.94 17.30 -3.80
CA VAL A 423 3.58 17.52 -3.32
C VAL A 423 3.61 18.63 -2.27
N GLN A 424 2.85 19.69 -2.49
CA GLN A 424 2.76 20.83 -1.57
C GLN A 424 1.31 21.18 -1.27
N PRO A 425 0.94 21.44 0.00
CA PRO A 425 -0.37 22.00 0.32
C PRO A 425 -0.58 23.34 -0.38
N ASP A 426 -1.79 23.58 -0.88
CA ASP A 426 -2.14 24.85 -1.53
C ASP A 426 -2.05 26.04 -0.56
N PRO A 427 -1.89 27.27 -1.07
CA PRO A 427 -1.69 28.46 -0.24
C PRO A 427 -2.97 29.01 0.42
N PHE A 428 -4.09 28.35 0.23
CA PHE A 428 -5.42 28.71 0.74
C PHE A 428 -6.04 27.53 1.48
N PRO A 429 -7.07 27.74 2.32
CA PRO A 429 -7.84 26.66 2.91
C PRO A 429 -8.53 25.83 1.81
N GLY A 430 -8.44 24.51 1.91
CA GLY A 430 -9.06 23.62 0.94
C GLY A 430 -9.35 22.24 1.52
N PHE A 431 -10.27 21.52 0.88
CA PHE A 431 -10.60 20.14 1.21
C PHE A 431 -10.91 19.35 -0.06
N ILE A 432 -10.89 18.04 0.06
CA ILE A 432 -11.16 17.10 -1.03
C ILE A 432 -12.30 16.18 -0.62
N ILE A 433 -13.25 15.96 -1.52
CA ILE A 433 -14.20 14.85 -1.46
C ILE A 433 -13.89 13.95 -2.64
N GLY A 434 -13.74 12.65 -2.38
CA GLY A 434 -13.52 11.65 -3.41
C GLY A 434 -14.39 10.44 -3.20
N PHE A 435 -14.66 9.72 -4.28
CA PHE A 435 -15.33 8.44 -4.23
C PHE A 435 -14.66 7.42 -5.14
N GLN A 436 -14.92 6.16 -4.84
CA GLN A 436 -14.56 5.03 -5.67
C GLN A 436 -15.63 3.94 -5.57
N PRO A 437 -16.06 3.32 -6.69
CA PRO A 437 -16.78 2.06 -6.66
C PRO A 437 -15.95 0.99 -5.98
N THR A 438 -16.58 0.13 -5.16
CA THR A 438 -15.85 -0.84 -4.34
C THR A 438 -15.61 -2.18 -5.04
N ARG A 439 -16.35 -2.49 -6.09
CA ARG A 439 -16.35 -3.83 -6.71
C ARG A 439 -16.40 -3.74 -8.25
N PRO A 440 -15.28 -3.36 -8.90
CA PRO A 440 -15.22 -3.27 -10.36
C PRO A 440 -15.36 -4.66 -11.00
N THR A 441 -16.09 -4.71 -12.11
CA THR A 441 -16.31 -5.92 -12.91
C THR A 441 -15.37 -6.01 -14.12
N SER A 442 -14.74 -4.91 -14.52
CA SER A 442 -13.69 -4.90 -15.54
C SER A 442 -12.49 -5.77 -15.15
N ARG A 443 -11.91 -6.44 -16.14
CA ARG A 443 -10.74 -7.32 -15.95
C ARG A 443 -9.65 -6.97 -16.94
N GLY A 444 -8.45 -6.76 -16.42
CA GLY A 444 -7.25 -6.48 -17.18
C GLY A 444 -6.21 -7.59 -17.08
N ARG A 445 -4.98 -7.25 -17.47
CA ARG A 445 -3.86 -8.17 -17.43
C ARG A 445 -2.51 -7.46 -17.24
N ILE A 446 -1.52 -8.23 -16.81
CA ILE A 446 -0.12 -7.83 -16.69
C ILE A 446 0.73 -8.87 -17.41
N ASP A 447 1.47 -8.44 -18.43
CA ASP A 447 2.32 -9.30 -19.23
C ASP A 447 3.78 -8.80 -19.22
N ILE A 448 4.72 -9.72 -19.44
CA ILE A 448 6.10 -9.33 -19.74
C ILE A 448 6.14 -8.53 -21.04
N SER A 449 7.06 -7.58 -21.13
CA SER A 449 7.34 -6.81 -22.35
C SER A 449 8.54 -7.36 -23.12
N SER A 450 9.35 -8.20 -22.48
CA SER A 450 10.52 -8.88 -23.05
C SER A 450 11.00 -10.00 -22.11
N SER A 451 11.99 -10.79 -22.54
CA SER A 451 12.67 -11.77 -21.70
C SER A 451 13.68 -11.15 -20.71
N ASP A 452 13.95 -9.84 -20.79
CA ASP A 452 14.79 -9.14 -19.82
C ASP A 452 14.08 -9.02 -18.45
N PRO A 453 14.65 -9.61 -17.37
CA PRO A 453 14.06 -9.53 -16.03
C PRO A 453 14.08 -8.12 -15.42
N PHE A 454 14.67 -7.13 -16.07
CA PHE A 454 14.72 -5.75 -15.62
C PHE A 454 13.76 -4.83 -16.40
N ALA A 455 13.21 -5.29 -17.53
CA ALA A 455 12.23 -4.55 -18.30
C ALA A 455 10.92 -4.35 -17.50
N ALA A 456 10.29 -3.19 -17.61
CA ALA A 456 8.98 -2.96 -17.02
C ALA A 456 7.92 -3.84 -17.67
N PRO A 457 6.97 -4.43 -16.94
CA PRO A 457 5.87 -5.19 -17.54
C PRO A 457 4.89 -4.25 -18.26
N ARG A 458 4.13 -4.80 -19.20
CA ARG A 458 2.96 -4.15 -19.76
C ARG A 458 1.79 -4.30 -18.80
N ILE A 459 1.18 -3.20 -18.41
CA ILE A 459 0.07 -3.16 -17.47
C ILE A 459 -1.15 -2.63 -18.21
N CYS A 460 -2.13 -3.49 -18.45
CA CYS A 460 -3.36 -3.19 -19.18
C CYS A 460 -4.56 -3.40 -18.25
N PRO A 461 -5.01 -2.38 -17.49
CA PRO A 461 -6.09 -2.54 -16.52
C PRO A 461 -7.45 -2.82 -17.15
N ASN A 462 -7.68 -2.39 -18.40
CA ASN A 462 -8.96 -2.50 -19.11
C ASN A 462 -10.11 -1.84 -18.33
N SER A 463 -9.87 -0.63 -17.86
CA SER A 463 -10.73 0.12 -16.96
C SER A 463 -12.08 0.47 -17.61
N LEU A 464 -13.18 0.45 -16.82
CA LEU A 464 -14.53 0.83 -17.27
C LEU A 464 -15.03 0.07 -18.51
N ALA A 465 -14.55 -1.16 -18.71
CA ALA A 465 -14.90 -1.99 -19.87
C ALA A 465 -16.34 -2.52 -19.84
N THR A 466 -16.98 -2.51 -18.68
CA THR A 466 -18.35 -3.02 -18.48
C THR A 466 -19.35 -1.88 -18.25
N ALA A 467 -20.59 -2.08 -18.65
CA ALA A 467 -21.69 -1.15 -18.36
C ALA A 467 -21.89 -0.99 -16.84
N GLU A 468 -21.78 -2.09 -16.10
CA GLU A 468 -21.92 -2.09 -14.64
C GLU A 468 -20.92 -1.15 -13.96
N ASP A 469 -19.65 -1.13 -14.38
CA ASP A 469 -18.64 -0.22 -13.84
C ASP A 469 -18.99 1.25 -14.13
N GLN A 470 -19.52 1.53 -15.33
CA GLN A 470 -19.93 2.87 -15.72
C GLN A 470 -21.15 3.35 -14.90
N GLU A 471 -22.12 2.47 -14.69
CA GLU A 471 -23.30 2.74 -13.84
C GLU A 471 -22.89 3.01 -12.39
N GLN A 472 -21.95 2.22 -11.83
CA GLN A 472 -21.44 2.42 -10.48
C GLN A 472 -20.69 3.77 -10.34
N VAL A 473 -19.98 4.22 -11.37
CA VAL A 473 -19.36 5.54 -11.40
C VAL A 473 -20.39 6.64 -11.37
N VAL A 474 -21.43 6.56 -12.19
CA VAL A 474 -22.53 7.54 -12.21
C VAL A 474 -23.22 7.58 -10.85
N ALA A 475 -23.54 6.42 -10.27
CA ALA A 475 -24.18 6.31 -8.97
C ALA A 475 -23.33 6.94 -7.83
N GLY A 476 -22.00 6.73 -7.87
CA GLY A 476 -21.05 7.38 -6.96
C GLY A 476 -20.99 8.89 -7.13
N GLY A 477 -20.99 9.37 -8.39
CA GLY A 477 -21.08 10.79 -8.72
C GLY A 477 -22.37 11.45 -8.20
N ARG A 478 -23.51 10.78 -8.37
CA ARG A 478 -24.79 11.23 -7.81
C ARG A 478 -24.81 11.28 -6.28
N LEU A 479 -24.20 10.30 -5.62
CA LEU A 479 -24.04 10.33 -4.16
C LEU A 479 -23.17 11.54 -3.75
N CYS A 480 -22.07 11.79 -4.47
CA CYS A 480 -21.19 12.93 -4.23
C CYS A 480 -21.90 14.27 -4.44
N GLN A 481 -22.74 14.40 -5.49
CA GLN A 481 -23.58 15.57 -5.73
C GLN A 481 -24.51 15.88 -4.56
N ARG A 482 -25.25 14.85 -4.10
CA ARG A 482 -26.16 15.01 -2.95
C ARG A 482 -25.40 15.48 -1.72
N LEU A 483 -24.24 14.84 -1.44
CA LEU A 483 -23.43 15.17 -0.26
C LEU A 483 -22.92 16.62 -0.29
N ILE A 484 -22.37 17.06 -1.41
CA ILE A 484 -21.81 18.43 -1.56
C ILE A 484 -22.92 19.49 -1.54
N SER A 485 -24.13 19.13 -1.95
CA SER A 485 -25.30 20.05 -1.99
C SER A 485 -25.99 20.21 -0.64
N THR A 486 -25.58 19.49 0.41
CA THR A 486 -26.11 19.66 1.77
C THR A 486 -25.81 21.06 2.31
N THR A 487 -26.63 21.52 3.25
CA THR A 487 -26.40 22.82 3.92
C THR A 487 -25.03 22.87 4.58
N ALA A 488 -24.63 21.81 5.26
CA ALA A 488 -23.36 21.71 5.96
C ALA A 488 -22.16 21.85 5.02
N LEU A 489 -22.10 21.10 3.92
CA LEU A 489 -20.97 21.22 2.99
C LEU A 489 -21.02 22.48 2.14
N ASN A 490 -22.20 22.95 1.76
CA ASN A 490 -22.34 24.21 1.04
C ASN A 490 -21.84 25.41 1.86
N GLU A 491 -22.02 25.42 3.19
CA GLU A 491 -21.39 26.42 4.10
C GLU A 491 -19.85 26.36 4.02
N LEU A 492 -19.28 25.18 3.87
CA LEU A 492 -17.84 24.99 3.83
C LEU A 492 -17.23 25.38 2.47
N VAL A 493 -17.95 25.24 1.37
CA VAL A 493 -17.48 25.56 0.01
C VAL A 493 -17.39 27.05 -0.21
N ALA A 494 -16.17 27.56 -0.48
CA ALA A 494 -15.98 28.93 -0.96
C ALA A 494 -16.02 28.99 -2.50
N SER A 495 -15.39 28.03 -3.17
CA SER A 495 -15.43 27.85 -4.63
C SER A 495 -14.94 26.44 -5.00
N THR A 496 -15.33 25.99 -6.19
CA THR A 496 -14.79 24.76 -6.81
C THR A 496 -13.40 25.03 -7.41
N MET A 497 -12.57 24.02 -7.45
CA MET A 497 -11.26 24.03 -8.13
C MET A 497 -11.25 23.11 -9.35
N ASP A 498 -12.11 22.11 -9.34
CA ASP A 498 -12.39 21.17 -10.44
C ASP A 498 -13.74 21.53 -11.10
N PRO A 499 -14.11 20.88 -12.19
CA PRO A 499 -15.47 20.94 -12.72
C PRO A 499 -16.50 20.67 -11.61
N ASP A 500 -17.54 21.48 -11.54
CA ASP A 500 -18.53 21.38 -10.47
C ASP A 500 -19.48 20.22 -10.69
N VAL A 501 -19.26 19.14 -9.98
CA VAL A 501 -20.08 17.93 -10.08
C VAL A 501 -21.56 18.17 -9.78
N ARG A 502 -21.92 19.22 -9.03
CA ARG A 502 -23.31 19.53 -8.65
C ARG A 502 -24.23 19.79 -9.84
N GLY A 503 -23.69 20.33 -10.92
CA GLY A 503 -24.45 20.65 -12.14
C GLY A 503 -24.42 19.57 -13.21
N MET A 504 -23.66 18.48 -13.02
CA MET A 504 -23.46 17.46 -14.06
C MET A 504 -24.65 16.52 -14.20
N ASN A 505 -25.01 16.19 -15.44
CA ASN A 505 -25.86 15.03 -15.74
C ASN A 505 -25.04 13.72 -15.73
N ASP A 506 -25.65 12.56 -16.01
CA ASP A 506 -25.01 11.25 -15.94
C ASP A 506 -23.86 11.10 -16.95
N ASP A 507 -24.06 11.58 -18.17
CA ASP A 507 -23.03 11.54 -19.22
C ASP A 507 -21.84 12.43 -18.86
N GLU A 508 -22.10 13.60 -18.29
CA GLU A 508 -21.05 14.53 -17.83
C GLU A 508 -20.27 13.97 -16.64
N ILE A 509 -20.94 13.30 -15.68
CA ILE A 509 -20.26 12.59 -14.57
C ILE A 509 -19.32 11.52 -15.11
N LEU A 510 -19.81 10.69 -16.04
CA LEU A 510 -19.00 9.63 -16.64
C LEU A 510 -17.84 10.19 -17.47
N ALA A 511 -18.07 11.23 -18.25
CA ALA A 511 -17.04 11.90 -19.05
C ALA A 511 -15.96 12.53 -18.14
N ASP A 512 -16.37 13.22 -17.07
CA ASP A 512 -15.46 13.80 -16.09
C ASP A 512 -14.64 12.72 -15.37
N PHE A 513 -15.27 11.61 -15.01
CA PHE A 513 -14.58 10.48 -14.41
C PHE A 513 -13.53 9.90 -15.36
N ARG A 514 -13.86 9.64 -16.62
CA ARG A 514 -12.92 9.17 -17.64
C ARG A 514 -11.74 10.10 -17.82
N ALA A 515 -11.98 11.41 -17.80
CA ALA A 515 -10.94 12.42 -17.98
C ALA A 515 -10.01 12.57 -16.77
N ARG A 516 -10.48 12.38 -15.54
CA ARG A 516 -9.75 12.76 -14.32
C ARG A 516 -9.52 11.65 -13.30
N CYS A 517 -10.23 10.50 -13.39
CA CYS A 517 -10.04 9.41 -12.44
C CYS A 517 -8.60 8.89 -12.47
N GLY A 518 -8.23 8.21 -11.42
CA GLY A 518 -6.97 7.49 -11.32
C GLY A 518 -7.10 6.26 -10.44
N THR A 519 -6.10 5.40 -10.52
CA THR A 519 -5.97 4.27 -9.61
C THR A 519 -5.89 4.76 -8.16
N VAL A 520 -6.49 4.00 -7.24
CA VAL A 520 -6.26 4.17 -5.81
C VAL A 520 -5.26 3.14 -5.26
N PHE A 521 -4.52 2.50 -6.18
CA PHE A 521 -3.33 1.68 -5.93
C PHE A 521 -3.62 0.33 -5.27
N HIS A 522 -4.72 -0.32 -5.65
CA HIS A 522 -5.19 -1.58 -5.11
C HIS A 522 -5.15 -2.77 -6.11
N PRO A 523 -4.14 -2.91 -7.01
CA PRO A 523 -4.15 -3.99 -8.00
C PRO A 523 -4.08 -5.36 -7.34
N VAL A 524 -4.94 -6.28 -7.81
CA VAL A 524 -5.07 -7.66 -7.33
C VAL A 524 -5.36 -8.63 -8.48
N GLY A 525 -5.36 -9.92 -8.19
CA GLY A 525 -6.02 -10.96 -8.99
C GLY A 525 -5.18 -11.59 -10.10
N THR A 526 -3.99 -11.12 -10.38
CA THR A 526 -3.15 -11.53 -11.53
C THR A 526 -2.54 -12.94 -11.43
N CYS A 527 -2.69 -13.61 -10.30
CA CYS A 527 -2.39 -15.03 -10.06
C CYS A 527 -3.53 -15.67 -9.25
N ARG A 528 -4.80 -15.38 -9.63
CA ARG A 528 -5.97 -15.71 -8.80
C ARG A 528 -5.98 -17.16 -8.32
N MET A 529 -6.45 -17.37 -7.09
CA MET A 529 -6.70 -18.70 -6.56
C MET A 529 -8.05 -19.26 -7.01
N GLY A 530 -8.11 -20.57 -7.11
CA GLY A 530 -9.30 -21.34 -7.48
C GLY A 530 -9.04 -22.83 -7.42
N GLN A 531 -10.04 -23.61 -7.77
CA GLN A 531 -10.01 -25.07 -7.64
C GLN A 531 -9.09 -25.76 -8.65
N THR A 532 -9.03 -25.23 -9.87
CA THR A 532 -8.43 -25.92 -11.01
C THR A 532 -7.49 -25.02 -11.81
N ALA A 533 -6.55 -25.63 -12.54
CA ALA A 533 -5.66 -24.92 -13.46
C ALA A 533 -6.39 -24.31 -14.67
N GLN A 534 -7.63 -24.77 -14.96
CA GLN A 534 -8.45 -24.28 -16.06
C GLN A 534 -9.03 -22.90 -15.81
N ASP A 535 -9.13 -22.48 -14.55
CA ASP A 535 -9.74 -21.21 -14.16
C ASP A 535 -8.87 -20.35 -13.23
N SER A 536 -7.73 -20.85 -12.78
CA SER A 536 -6.90 -20.18 -11.78
C SER A 536 -5.41 -20.47 -11.97
N VAL A 537 -4.58 -19.77 -11.20
CA VAL A 537 -3.11 -19.94 -11.20
C VAL A 537 -2.65 -20.77 -10.01
N VAL A 538 -3.28 -20.57 -8.86
CA VAL A 538 -2.93 -21.27 -7.62
C VAL A 538 -4.16 -21.93 -7.00
N SER A 539 -3.93 -23.03 -6.29
CA SER A 539 -4.96 -23.72 -5.50
C SER A 539 -5.41 -22.86 -4.32
N PRO A 540 -6.50 -23.23 -3.60
CA PRO A 540 -6.88 -22.57 -2.34
C PRO A 540 -5.80 -22.67 -1.24
N ARG A 541 -4.82 -23.59 -1.38
CA ARG A 541 -3.62 -23.65 -0.53
C ARG A 541 -2.46 -22.81 -1.08
N LEU A 542 -2.72 -21.98 -2.11
CA LEU A 542 -1.78 -21.03 -2.74
C LEU A 542 -0.59 -21.68 -3.46
N GLN A 543 -0.65 -22.99 -3.73
CA GLN A 543 0.32 -23.72 -4.54
C GLN A 543 0.05 -23.47 -6.02
N VAL A 544 1.09 -23.20 -6.81
CA VAL A 544 0.96 -23.06 -8.26
C VAL A 544 0.54 -24.40 -8.85
N HIS A 545 -0.58 -24.42 -9.58
CA HIS A 545 -1.11 -25.65 -10.17
C HIS A 545 -0.05 -26.36 -11.03
N GLY A 546 0.09 -27.67 -10.87
CA GLY A 546 1.04 -28.49 -11.63
C GLY A 546 2.52 -28.31 -11.28
N ILE A 547 2.87 -27.42 -10.34
CA ILE A 547 4.25 -27.12 -9.92
C ILE A 547 4.43 -27.49 -8.45
N GLN A 548 5.50 -28.22 -8.15
CA GLN A 548 5.87 -28.54 -6.79
C GLN A 548 6.86 -27.52 -6.22
N GLY A 549 6.81 -27.28 -4.90
CA GLY A 549 7.76 -26.41 -4.20
C GLY A 549 7.64 -24.91 -4.55
N LEU A 550 6.49 -24.47 -5.08
CA LEU A 550 6.23 -23.10 -5.46
C LEU A 550 4.84 -22.64 -5.02
N ARG A 551 4.81 -21.51 -4.30
CA ARG A 551 3.54 -20.82 -3.95
C ARG A 551 3.61 -19.34 -4.35
N VAL A 552 2.43 -18.76 -4.53
CA VAL A 552 2.25 -17.31 -4.62
C VAL A 552 1.43 -16.86 -3.41
N VAL A 553 1.97 -15.92 -2.64
CA VAL A 553 1.32 -15.42 -1.41
C VAL A 553 1.43 -13.90 -1.38
N ASP A 554 0.54 -13.23 -2.06
CA ASP A 554 0.34 -11.77 -2.06
C ASP A 554 -1.02 -11.43 -2.68
N ALA A 555 -1.31 -10.15 -2.91
CA ALA A 555 -2.59 -9.71 -3.45
C ALA A 555 -2.89 -10.21 -4.88
N SER A 556 -1.89 -10.75 -5.60
CA SER A 556 -2.13 -11.33 -6.94
C SER A 556 -3.06 -12.55 -6.90
N VAL A 557 -3.15 -13.24 -5.75
CA VAL A 557 -3.97 -14.46 -5.64
C VAL A 557 -5.44 -14.20 -5.32
N PHE A 558 -5.84 -12.96 -5.05
CA PHE A 558 -7.23 -12.64 -4.77
C PHE A 558 -8.12 -13.05 -5.95
N PRO A 559 -9.19 -13.84 -5.74
CA PRO A 559 -10.16 -14.15 -6.80
C PRO A 559 -10.87 -12.89 -7.30
N ASN A 560 -11.32 -12.07 -6.34
CA ASN A 560 -11.95 -10.77 -6.56
C ASN A 560 -11.35 -9.73 -5.62
N LEU A 561 -11.39 -8.46 -6.06
CA LEU A 561 -10.96 -7.32 -5.28
C LEU A 561 -11.85 -7.16 -4.05
N THR A 562 -11.25 -6.98 -2.87
CA THR A 562 -11.98 -6.68 -1.64
C THR A 562 -12.43 -5.23 -1.61
N SER A 563 -13.57 -4.95 -1.04
CA SER A 563 -14.06 -3.59 -0.83
C SER A 563 -13.04 -2.79 0.00
N GLY A 564 -12.60 -1.66 -0.53
CA GLY A 564 -11.63 -0.75 0.10
C GLY A 564 -10.15 -1.16 -0.02
N ASN A 565 -9.35 -0.73 0.95
CA ASN A 565 -7.90 -0.82 0.87
C ASN A 565 -7.39 -2.26 1.02
N THR A 566 -6.50 -2.71 0.13
CA THR A 566 -6.06 -4.11 0.01
C THR A 566 -4.88 -4.51 0.92
N ASN A 567 -4.30 -3.58 1.69
CA ASN A 567 -3.11 -3.89 2.50
C ASN A 567 -3.40 -4.84 3.67
N ALA A 568 -4.50 -4.64 4.39
CA ALA A 568 -4.89 -5.52 5.49
C ALA A 568 -5.30 -6.91 5.00
N PRO A 569 -6.13 -7.05 3.95
CA PRO A 569 -6.42 -8.35 3.34
C PRO A 569 -5.16 -9.10 2.87
N THR A 570 -4.17 -8.40 2.32
CA THR A 570 -2.89 -9.01 1.92
C THR A 570 -2.10 -9.57 3.11
N MET A 571 -2.06 -8.84 4.23
CA MET A 571 -1.40 -9.32 5.46
C MET A 571 -2.16 -10.48 6.10
N MET A 572 -3.48 -10.43 6.11
CA MET A 572 -4.35 -11.50 6.59
C MET A 572 -4.15 -12.78 5.76
N LEU A 573 -4.18 -12.64 4.42
CA LEU A 573 -3.93 -13.76 3.51
C LEU A 573 -2.57 -14.42 3.79
N ALA A 574 -1.51 -13.63 3.98
CA ALA A 574 -0.18 -14.16 4.28
C ALA A 574 -0.11 -14.83 5.67
N HIS A 575 -0.86 -14.32 6.65
CA HIS A 575 -0.91 -14.90 7.98
C HIS A 575 -1.56 -16.30 7.94
N ARG A 576 -2.71 -16.43 7.26
CA ARG A 576 -3.37 -17.71 7.05
C ARG A 576 -2.55 -18.65 6.15
N ALA A 577 -1.94 -18.13 5.08
CA ALA A 577 -1.07 -18.91 4.20
C ALA A 577 0.07 -19.60 4.97
N ALA A 578 0.63 -18.91 5.96
CA ALA A 578 1.67 -19.51 6.80
C ALA A 578 1.16 -20.72 7.59
N ASP A 579 -0.09 -20.71 8.08
CA ASP A 579 -0.69 -21.87 8.74
C ASP A 579 -0.82 -23.03 7.75
N LEU A 580 -1.33 -22.79 6.53
CA LEU A 580 -1.44 -23.78 5.47
C LEU A 580 -0.08 -24.37 5.06
N ILE A 581 0.97 -23.55 4.97
CA ILE A 581 2.34 -23.99 4.67
C ILE A 581 2.90 -24.88 5.79
N LEU A 582 2.66 -24.50 7.05
CA LEU A 582 3.12 -25.26 8.21
C LEU A 582 2.38 -26.58 8.40
N GLU A 583 1.11 -26.67 7.98
CA GLU A 583 0.35 -27.91 7.91
C GLU A 583 0.92 -28.89 6.88
N ASP A 584 1.43 -28.38 5.74
CA ASP A 584 2.03 -29.19 4.66
C ASP A 584 3.50 -29.58 4.94
N ALA A 585 4.13 -29.05 5.99
CA ALA A 585 5.56 -29.19 6.31
C ALA A 585 5.88 -30.36 7.26
#